data_313473fc862df6b5738fb270e1f90745
#
_entry.id   313473fc862df6b5738fb270e1f90745
#
_cell.length_a   1.000
_cell.length_b   1.000
_cell.length_c   1.000
_cell.angle_alpha   90.00
_cell.angle_beta   90.00
_cell.angle_gamma   90.00
#
_symmetry.space_group_name_H-M   'P 1'
#
loop_
_entity.id
_entity.type
_entity.pdbx_description
1 polymer ?
#
loop_
_entity_poly.entity_id
_entity_poly.type
_entity_poly.pdbx_seq_one_letter_code
_entity_poly.pdbx_strand_id
1 'polypeptide(L)'
;MTVAFYAPQKAPDDPVPSGDRQLSRLMMAAINRIGRPTLLASHFRSFDKTGDADRQARLAALGPRVAERLIGHLRSLPPTRRPDLWFTCAPSARAPDWLGPPVAEALGIPYVIAEAGFEPASVEGPWSLGGRQMSRALAQAGRVIRLNGGDPAQLAPIVPDSRRLASLQPFIDTARFNDVDADAVREAMARSHGLDPGRPWLLAVAMMRSGRKVASYRLLGRGLRHVPGRSFHLLVAGDGPARPEVEQALSPLKPLYLGELGPQRLVPLYAACDLLVWPALGESFGMALLEAQAAGVPVVAGQSGAASVVHDEKTGLIVPEGDADALAEAVAFLLLNPGLRHTMGRQAAWWVQREHSLEAAAWRLQSLLQDLAPAGDGGSSPAEA
;
A
#
# COMPACT_ATOMS: atom_id res chain seq x y z
N MET A 1 -10.19 24.21 -5.49
CA MET A 1 -8.88 23.60 -5.83
C MET A 1 -9.09 22.15 -6.19
N THR A 2 -8.80 21.75 -7.44
CA THR A 2 -9.04 20.40 -7.98
C THR A 2 -7.71 19.72 -8.28
N VAL A 3 -7.56 18.45 -7.91
CA VAL A 3 -6.33 17.67 -8.15
C VAL A 3 -6.52 16.77 -9.36
N ALA A 4 -5.68 16.92 -10.39
CA ALA A 4 -5.57 15.94 -11.48
C ALA A 4 -4.80 14.72 -10.98
N PHE A 5 -5.50 13.61 -10.78
CA PHE A 5 -4.93 12.36 -10.26
C PHE A 5 -4.60 11.39 -11.38
N TYR A 6 -3.42 10.80 -11.34
CA TYR A 6 -2.97 9.80 -12.31
C TYR A 6 -2.26 8.62 -11.64
N ALA A 7 -2.52 7.41 -12.13
CA ALA A 7 -1.87 6.18 -11.65
C ALA A 7 -1.43 5.32 -12.85
N PRO A 8 -0.15 5.43 -13.27
CA PRO A 8 0.37 4.83 -14.50
C PRO A 8 0.39 3.30 -14.49
N GLN A 9 0.49 2.69 -13.32
CA GLN A 9 0.51 1.23 -13.18
C GLN A 9 -0.89 0.64 -13.25
N LYS A 10 -1.85 1.23 -12.51
CA LYS A 10 -3.22 0.76 -12.43
C LYS A 10 -4.16 1.86 -11.93
N ALA A 11 -5.14 2.20 -12.74
CA ALA A 11 -6.13 3.20 -12.38
C ALA A 11 -6.98 2.77 -11.16
N PRO A 12 -7.47 3.73 -10.34
CA PRO A 12 -8.28 3.43 -9.15
C PRO A 12 -9.61 2.75 -9.45
N ASP A 13 -10.16 2.90 -10.65
CA ASP A 13 -11.40 2.30 -11.13
C ASP A 13 -11.19 1.03 -11.97
N ASP A 14 -9.93 0.55 -12.12
CA ASP A 14 -9.65 -0.73 -12.79
C ASP A 14 -10.47 -1.86 -12.14
N PRO A 15 -11.15 -2.74 -12.92
CA PRO A 15 -11.99 -3.79 -12.36
C PRO A 15 -11.22 -4.86 -11.56
N VAL A 16 -9.95 -5.10 -11.91
CA VAL A 16 -9.14 -6.16 -11.28
C VAL A 16 -8.49 -5.64 -9.99
N PRO A 17 -8.71 -6.25 -8.83
CA PRO A 17 -8.09 -5.86 -7.56
C PRO A 17 -6.55 -5.96 -7.60
N SER A 18 -5.88 -5.02 -6.91
CA SER A 18 -4.43 -5.07 -6.63
C SER A 18 -4.06 -4.07 -5.53
N GLY A 19 -2.88 -4.23 -4.94
CA GLY A 19 -2.33 -3.28 -3.96
C GLY A 19 -2.22 -1.86 -4.53
N ASP A 20 -1.72 -1.72 -5.78
CA ASP A 20 -1.57 -0.41 -6.43
C ASP A 20 -2.91 0.30 -6.64
N ARG A 21 -3.95 -0.46 -7.06
CA ARG A 21 -5.31 0.07 -7.16
C ARG A 21 -5.85 0.52 -5.81
N GLN A 22 -5.64 -0.27 -4.77
CA GLN A 22 -6.08 0.06 -3.42
C GLN A 22 -5.36 1.32 -2.90
N LEU A 23 -4.05 1.41 -3.09
CA LEU A 23 -3.28 2.60 -2.75
C LEU A 23 -3.79 3.84 -3.47
N SER A 24 -4.05 3.74 -4.77
CA SER A 24 -4.59 4.86 -5.57
C SER A 24 -5.96 5.32 -5.04
N ARG A 25 -6.83 4.39 -4.66
CA ARG A 25 -8.14 4.71 -4.05
C ARG A 25 -8.00 5.39 -2.70
N LEU A 26 -7.12 4.89 -1.84
CA LEU A 26 -6.86 5.48 -0.54
C LEU A 26 -6.28 6.90 -0.67
N MET A 27 -5.32 7.11 -1.61
CA MET A 27 -4.78 8.44 -1.88
C MET A 27 -5.84 9.42 -2.36
N MET A 28 -6.68 9.02 -3.31
CA MET A 28 -7.79 9.87 -3.76
C MET A 28 -8.76 10.19 -2.61
N ALA A 29 -9.09 9.20 -1.78
CA ALA A 29 -9.96 9.40 -0.62
C ALA A 29 -9.34 10.39 0.38
N ALA A 30 -8.04 10.29 0.67
CA ALA A 30 -7.35 11.20 1.57
C ALA A 30 -7.28 12.64 1.01
N ILE A 31 -7.01 12.79 -0.29
CA ILE A 31 -7.02 14.10 -0.96
C ILE A 31 -8.43 14.70 -0.95
N ASN A 32 -9.46 13.90 -1.23
CA ASN A 32 -10.85 14.39 -1.18
C ASN A 32 -11.26 14.80 0.26
N ARG A 33 -10.76 14.10 1.28
CA ARG A 33 -11.05 14.38 2.69
C ARG A 33 -10.56 15.76 3.14
N ILE A 34 -9.50 16.28 2.55
CA ILE A 34 -9.00 17.63 2.81
C ILE A 34 -9.67 18.73 1.97
N GLY A 35 -10.82 18.43 1.38
CA GLY A 35 -11.59 19.39 0.58
C GLY A 35 -11.02 19.69 -0.80
N ARG A 36 -10.12 18.85 -1.31
CA ARG A 36 -9.57 18.95 -2.67
C ARG A 36 -10.16 17.85 -3.57
N PRO A 37 -11.21 18.12 -4.36
CA PRO A 37 -11.79 17.10 -5.24
C PRO A 37 -10.74 16.59 -6.23
N THR A 38 -10.71 15.26 -6.40
CA THR A 38 -9.82 14.61 -7.35
C THR A 38 -10.53 14.32 -8.66
N LEU A 39 -9.86 14.61 -9.77
CA LEU A 39 -10.25 14.23 -11.12
C LEU A 39 -9.29 13.15 -11.61
N LEU A 40 -9.77 11.94 -11.94
CA LEU A 40 -8.93 10.96 -12.63
C LEU A 40 -8.58 11.50 -14.02
N ALA A 41 -7.30 11.89 -14.17
CA ALA A 41 -6.87 12.61 -15.36
C ALA A 41 -6.75 11.72 -16.59
N SER A 42 -6.34 10.45 -16.42
CA SER A 42 -6.15 9.55 -17.55
C SER A 42 -6.16 8.08 -17.13
N HIS A 43 -6.68 7.22 -18.04
CA HIS A 43 -6.54 5.76 -17.96
C HIS A 43 -5.32 5.24 -18.76
N PHE A 44 -4.43 6.11 -19.20
CA PHE A 44 -3.24 5.70 -19.92
C PHE A 44 -2.36 4.83 -19.01
N ARG A 45 -2.28 3.54 -19.34
CA ARG A 45 -1.50 2.56 -18.59
C ARG A 45 -0.14 2.38 -19.23
N SER A 46 0.91 2.89 -18.60
CA SER A 46 2.30 2.78 -19.08
C SER A 46 3.00 1.49 -18.62
N PHE A 47 2.30 0.58 -17.94
CA PHE A 47 2.87 -0.61 -17.33
C PHE A 47 3.40 -1.62 -18.38
N ASP A 48 4.68 -1.95 -18.26
CA ASP A 48 5.35 -3.02 -18.98
C ASP A 48 5.87 -4.07 -17.99
N LYS A 49 5.36 -5.31 -18.13
CA LYS A 49 5.71 -6.43 -17.25
C LYS A 49 7.05 -7.08 -17.61
N THR A 50 7.40 -7.07 -18.88
CA THR A 50 8.43 -7.95 -19.46
C THR A 50 9.77 -7.29 -19.70
N GLY A 51 9.83 -5.96 -19.78
CA GLY A 51 11.04 -5.23 -20.19
C GLY A 51 11.23 -5.23 -21.71
N ASP A 52 10.14 -5.39 -22.48
CA ASP A 52 10.16 -5.38 -23.95
C ASP A 52 10.48 -3.97 -24.46
N ALA A 53 11.62 -3.82 -25.15
CA ALA A 53 12.12 -2.54 -25.64
C ALA A 53 11.17 -1.86 -26.64
N ASP A 54 10.56 -2.62 -27.55
CA ASP A 54 9.63 -2.09 -28.55
C ASP A 54 8.35 -1.61 -27.91
N ARG A 55 7.84 -2.35 -26.90
CA ARG A 55 6.69 -1.93 -26.12
C ARG A 55 6.99 -0.64 -25.36
N GLN A 56 8.13 -0.54 -24.69
CA GLN A 56 8.52 0.67 -24.00
C GLN A 56 8.69 1.86 -24.96
N ALA A 57 9.28 1.66 -26.13
CA ALA A 57 9.41 2.70 -27.15
C ALA A 57 8.03 3.17 -27.64
N ARG A 58 7.07 2.24 -27.86
CA ARG A 58 5.69 2.60 -28.22
C ARG A 58 4.99 3.40 -27.12
N LEU A 59 5.13 3.00 -25.86
CA LEU A 59 4.55 3.74 -24.73
C LEU A 59 5.17 5.13 -24.56
N ALA A 60 6.49 5.25 -24.74
CA ALA A 60 7.22 6.52 -24.73
C ALA A 60 6.79 7.45 -25.85
N ALA A 61 6.51 6.93 -27.05
CA ALA A 61 6.01 7.72 -28.17
C ALA A 61 4.55 8.13 -28.04
N LEU A 62 3.74 7.30 -27.35
CA LEU A 62 2.31 7.55 -27.12
C LEU A 62 2.08 8.57 -26.01
N GLY A 63 2.91 8.53 -24.94
CA GLY A 63 2.77 9.39 -23.77
C GLY A 63 2.63 10.87 -24.12
N PRO A 64 3.55 11.50 -24.87
CA PRO A 64 3.45 12.90 -25.26
C PRO A 64 2.17 13.25 -26.03
N ARG A 65 1.70 12.36 -26.91
CA ARG A 65 0.46 12.56 -27.66
C ARG A 65 -0.78 12.54 -26.76
N VAL A 66 -0.77 11.66 -25.75
CA VAL A 66 -1.83 11.62 -24.74
C VAL A 66 -1.78 12.87 -23.87
N ALA A 67 -0.57 13.29 -23.46
CA ALA A 67 -0.38 14.51 -22.67
C ALA A 67 -0.89 15.75 -23.40
N GLU A 68 -0.57 15.91 -24.68
CA GLU A 68 -1.03 17.04 -25.49
C GLU A 68 -2.57 17.13 -25.57
N ARG A 69 -3.25 16.00 -25.85
CA ARG A 69 -4.72 15.94 -25.84
C ARG A 69 -5.29 16.28 -24.48
N LEU A 70 -4.66 15.77 -23.42
CA LEU A 70 -5.09 16.01 -22.05
C LEU A 70 -4.92 17.49 -21.65
N ILE A 71 -3.82 18.13 -22.04
CA ILE A 71 -3.60 19.57 -21.84
C ILE A 71 -4.70 20.39 -22.51
N GLY A 72 -5.02 20.08 -23.78
CA GLY A 72 -6.13 20.72 -24.49
C GLY A 72 -7.46 20.56 -23.76
N HIS A 73 -7.77 19.34 -23.30
CA HIS A 73 -8.98 19.06 -22.55
C HIS A 73 -9.02 19.79 -21.21
N LEU A 74 -7.97 19.74 -20.40
CA LEU A 74 -7.94 20.39 -19.10
C LEU A 74 -8.03 21.91 -19.20
N ARG A 75 -7.44 22.52 -20.23
CA ARG A 75 -7.58 23.96 -20.52
C ARG A 75 -9.01 24.35 -20.94
N SER A 76 -9.74 23.45 -21.57
CA SER A 76 -11.13 23.69 -21.99
C SER A 76 -12.15 23.60 -20.85
N LEU A 77 -11.76 23.04 -19.69
CA LEU A 77 -12.64 22.99 -18.53
C LEU A 77 -12.96 24.38 -17.98
N PRO A 78 -14.15 24.57 -17.39
CA PRO A 78 -14.47 25.79 -16.64
C PRO A 78 -13.41 26.08 -15.58
N PRO A 79 -13.06 27.35 -15.30
CA PRO A 79 -12.02 27.71 -14.33
C PRO A 79 -12.17 27.01 -12.97
N THR A 80 -13.40 26.84 -12.49
CA THR A 80 -13.72 26.19 -11.21
C THR A 80 -13.44 24.69 -11.20
N ARG A 81 -13.27 24.06 -12.37
CA ARG A 81 -12.98 22.62 -12.53
C ARG A 81 -11.59 22.35 -13.07
N ARG A 82 -10.82 23.37 -13.43
CA ARG A 82 -9.44 23.20 -13.85
C ARG A 82 -8.61 22.73 -12.68
N PRO A 83 -7.74 21.71 -12.88
CA PRO A 83 -6.84 21.29 -11.82
C PRO A 83 -5.79 22.37 -11.55
N ASP A 84 -5.47 22.53 -10.30
CA ASP A 84 -4.42 23.41 -9.78
C ASP A 84 -3.24 22.63 -9.17
N LEU A 85 -3.27 21.31 -9.29
CA LEU A 85 -2.20 20.40 -8.88
C LEU A 85 -2.29 19.10 -9.69
N TRP A 86 -1.15 18.59 -10.12
CA TRP A 86 -1.02 17.26 -10.69
C TRP A 86 -0.43 16.30 -9.66
N PHE A 87 -1.09 15.15 -9.46
CA PHE A 87 -0.70 14.13 -8.50
C PHE A 87 -0.56 12.76 -9.16
N THR A 88 0.65 12.22 -9.20
CA THR A 88 0.91 10.87 -9.71
C THR A 88 1.15 9.90 -8.57
N CYS A 89 0.40 8.77 -8.59
CA CYS A 89 0.47 7.73 -7.59
C CYS A 89 1.17 6.47 -8.12
N ALA A 90 2.14 5.96 -7.37
CA ALA A 90 2.87 4.73 -7.59
C ALA A 90 3.51 4.56 -9.00
N PRO A 91 4.18 5.58 -9.55
CA PRO A 91 4.95 5.39 -10.76
C PRO A 91 6.22 4.58 -10.49
N SER A 92 6.72 3.88 -11.51
CA SER A 92 7.93 3.06 -11.42
C SER A 92 8.63 2.97 -12.77
N ALA A 93 9.84 2.39 -12.81
CA ALA A 93 10.52 2.12 -14.08
C ALA A 93 9.68 1.21 -15.01
N ARG A 94 8.84 0.34 -14.43
CA ARG A 94 7.91 -0.53 -15.19
C ARG A 94 6.62 0.20 -15.60
N ALA A 95 6.29 1.28 -14.93
CA ALA A 95 5.09 2.09 -15.17
C ALA A 95 5.44 3.58 -15.00
N PRO A 96 6.28 4.14 -15.90
CA PRO A 96 6.75 5.50 -15.77
C PRO A 96 5.66 6.53 -16.04
N ASP A 97 5.79 7.69 -15.40
CA ASP A 97 4.90 8.82 -15.66
C ASP A 97 5.34 9.58 -16.93
N TRP A 98 4.64 9.33 -18.01
CA TRP A 98 4.81 10.06 -19.28
C TRP A 98 3.93 11.30 -19.38
N LEU A 99 2.97 11.48 -18.46
CA LEU A 99 1.95 12.53 -18.55
C LEU A 99 2.22 13.69 -17.58
N GLY A 100 2.58 13.39 -16.33
CA GLY A 100 2.70 14.37 -15.25
C GLY A 100 3.63 15.53 -15.59
N PRO A 101 4.91 15.27 -15.93
CA PRO A 101 5.84 16.34 -16.24
C PRO A 101 5.35 17.31 -17.31
N PRO A 102 4.99 16.89 -18.53
CA PRO A 102 4.56 17.83 -19.59
C PRO A 102 3.22 18.50 -19.31
N VAL A 103 2.29 17.83 -18.62
CA VAL A 103 0.99 18.42 -18.30
C VAL A 103 1.12 19.48 -17.20
N ALA A 104 1.87 19.20 -16.14
CA ALA A 104 2.08 20.14 -15.05
C ALA A 104 2.81 21.41 -15.54
N GLU A 105 3.86 21.23 -16.35
CA GLU A 105 4.59 22.34 -16.98
C GLU A 105 3.69 23.19 -17.87
N ALA A 106 2.94 22.56 -18.77
CA ALA A 106 2.07 23.27 -19.72
C ALA A 106 0.91 24.01 -19.06
N LEU A 107 0.44 23.54 -17.89
CA LEU A 107 -0.63 24.17 -17.11
C LEU A 107 -0.10 25.15 -16.06
N GLY A 108 1.21 25.18 -15.81
CA GLY A 108 1.81 26.00 -14.75
C GLY A 108 1.39 25.60 -13.33
N ILE A 109 1.13 24.29 -13.12
CA ILE A 109 0.66 23.78 -11.82
C ILE A 109 1.72 22.91 -11.14
N PRO A 110 1.74 22.83 -9.80
CA PRO A 110 2.62 21.94 -9.06
C PRO A 110 2.47 20.49 -9.47
N TYR A 111 3.59 19.76 -9.47
CA TYR A 111 3.67 18.34 -9.75
C TYR A 111 4.09 17.56 -8.50
N VAL A 112 3.29 16.61 -8.08
CA VAL A 112 3.52 15.74 -6.91
C VAL A 112 3.58 14.28 -7.34
N ILE A 113 4.54 13.56 -6.80
CA ILE A 113 4.65 12.11 -6.94
C ILE A 113 4.51 11.48 -5.56
N ALA A 114 3.62 10.48 -5.44
CA ALA A 114 3.52 9.64 -4.25
C ALA A 114 3.95 8.21 -4.57
N GLU A 115 4.75 7.62 -3.69
CA GLU A 115 5.21 6.23 -3.74
C GLU A 115 5.90 5.85 -5.06
N ALA A 116 6.93 6.59 -5.39
CA ALA A 116 7.76 6.29 -6.55
C ALA A 116 8.58 5.00 -6.33
N GLY A 117 8.35 3.98 -7.13
CA GLY A 117 9.19 2.78 -7.21
C GLY A 117 10.42 3.05 -8.08
N PHE A 118 11.45 3.68 -7.49
CA PHE A 118 12.68 4.01 -8.19
C PHE A 118 13.88 3.34 -7.52
N GLU A 119 14.70 2.69 -8.34
CA GLU A 119 16.02 2.17 -7.97
C GLU A 119 17.06 2.75 -8.94
N PRO A 120 18.22 3.24 -8.48
CA PRO A 120 19.26 3.82 -9.36
C PRO A 120 19.65 2.89 -10.52
N ALA A 121 19.75 1.60 -10.27
CA ALA A 121 20.04 0.59 -11.30
C ALA A 121 18.95 0.47 -12.38
N SER A 122 17.75 1.02 -12.15
CA SER A 122 16.66 0.96 -13.13
C SER A 122 16.86 1.80 -14.38
N VAL A 123 17.85 2.70 -14.38
CA VAL A 123 18.25 3.49 -15.59
C VAL A 123 19.04 2.65 -16.59
N GLU A 124 19.46 1.49 -16.19
CA GLU A 124 20.12 0.45 -16.98
C GLU A 124 19.24 -0.80 -17.07
N GLY A 125 19.56 -1.72 -17.98
CA GLY A 125 18.83 -2.98 -18.10
C GLY A 125 17.47 -2.87 -18.82
N PRO A 126 16.60 -3.87 -18.65
CA PRO A 126 15.40 -4.07 -19.47
C PRO A 126 14.38 -2.94 -19.40
N TRP A 127 14.31 -2.18 -18.30
CA TRP A 127 13.40 -1.04 -18.13
C TRP A 127 14.11 0.31 -18.17
N SER A 128 15.29 0.41 -18.78
CA SER A 128 16.10 1.61 -18.78
C SER A 128 15.40 2.86 -19.33
N LEU A 129 14.54 2.72 -20.34
CA LEU A 129 13.78 3.84 -20.88
C LEU A 129 12.79 4.40 -19.84
N GLY A 130 12.07 3.51 -19.14
CA GLY A 130 11.20 3.87 -18.04
C GLY A 130 11.98 4.43 -16.84
N GLY A 131 13.12 3.85 -16.48
CA GLY A 131 13.99 4.34 -15.42
C GLY A 131 14.48 5.78 -15.66
N ARG A 132 14.94 6.07 -16.89
CA ARG A 132 15.33 7.44 -17.28
C ARG A 132 14.16 8.42 -17.22
N GLN A 133 12.95 7.98 -17.62
CA GLN A 133 11.75 8.81 -17.49
C GLN A 133 11.40 9.07 -16.01
N MET A 134 11.53 8.05 -15.15
CA MET A 134 11.33 8.22 -13.71
C MET A 134 12.32 9.22 -13.10
N SER A 135 13.60 9.16 -13.48
CA SER A 135 14.60 10.14 -13.04
C SER A 135 14.19 11.57 -13.40
N ARG A 136 13.72 11.79 -14.65
CA ARG A 136 13.22 13.10 -15.09
C ARG A 136 12.00 13.55 -14.31
N ALA A 137 11.02 12.65 -14.13
CA ALA A 137 9.79 12.95 -13.38
C ALA A 137 10.10 13.33 -11.92
N LEU A 138 10.98 12.59 -11.24
CA LEU A 138 11.42 12.89 -9.88
C LEU A 138 12.17 14.22 -9.78
N ALA A 139 13.03 14.51 -10.76
CA ALA A 139 13.77 15.78 -10.83
C ALA A 139 12.83 17.00 -10.96
N GLN A 140 11.71 16.85 -11.68
CA GLN A 140 10.73 17.91 -11.90
C GLN A 140 9.67 18.03 -10.79
N ALA A 141 9.41 16.94 -10.03
CA ALA A 141 8.37 16.96 -9.00
C ALA A 141 8.66 18.01 -7.91
N GLY A 142 7.73 18.89 -7.63
CA GLY A 142 7.80 19.85 -6.53
C GLY A 142 7.73 19.17 -5.16
N ARG A 143 7.10 17.98 -5.08
CA ARG A 143 7.07 17.14 -3.88
C ARG A 143 7.10 15.66 -4.27
N VAL A 144 7.90 14.89 -3.53
CA VAL A 144 7.96 13.42 -3.62
C VAL A 144 7.59 12.85 -2.26
N ILE A 145 6.43 12.19 -2.19
CA ILE A 145 5.88 11.62 -0.95
C ILE A 145 6.18 10.12 -0.94
N ARG A 146 6.77 9.63 0.14
CA ARG A 146 7.11 8.22 0.33
C ARG A 146 6.25 7.64 1.43
N LEU A 147 5.69 6.45 1.19
CA LEU A 147 4.86 5.74 2.18
C LEU A 147 5.65 4.66 2.93
N ASN A 148 6.68 4.10 2.31
CA ASN A 148 7.54 3.14 2.97
C ASN A 148 8.77 3.81 3.58
N GLY A 149 9.32 3.21 4.62
CA GLY A 149 10.53 3.69 5.30
C GLY A 149 11.84 3.48 4.53
N GLY A 150 11.80 3.25 3.20
CA GLY A 150 12.99 3.09 2.38
C GLY A 150 13.97 4.27 2.53
N ASP A 151 15.26 4.04 2.31
CA ASP A 151 16.30 5.03 2.52
C ASP A 151 16.12 6.28 1.63
N PRO A 152 15.94 7.49 2.21
CA PRO A 152 15.90 8.74 1.46
C PRO A 152 17.15 8.98 0.62
N ALA A 153 18.31 8.45 1.03
CA ALA A 153 19.57 8.59 0.32
C ALA A 153 19.53 8.05 -1.12
N GLN A 154 18.65 7.08 -1.40
CA GLN A 154 18.49 6.55 -2.77
C GLN A 154 17.93 7.59 -3.75
N LEU A 155 17.17 8.56 -3.28
CA LEU A 155 16.60 9.63 -4.10
C LEU A 155 17.44 10.91 -4.10
N ALA A 156 18.37 11.06 -3.16
CA ALA A 156 19.19 12.28 -3.02
C ALA A 156 19.95 12.68 -4.30
N PRO A 157 20.49 11.76 -5.11
CA PRO A 157 21.17 12.14 -6.36
C PRO A 157 20.22 12.78 -7.40
N ILE A 158 18.92 12.48 -7.35
CA ILE A 158 17.92 12.97 -8.31
C ILE A 158 17.10 14.11 -7.73
N VAL A 159 16.84 14.07 -6.43
CA VAL A 159 16.11 15.09 -5.68
C VAL A 159 17.04 15.66 -4.60
N PRO A 160 17.99 16.52 -4.96
CA PRO A 160 18.99 17.02 -4.02
C PRO A 160 18.41 17.97 -2.96
N ASP A 161 17.31 18.64 -3.25
CA ASP A 161 16.59 19.44 -2.25
C ASP A 161 15.72 18.52 -1.35
N SER A 162 16.24 18.22 -0.16
CA SER A 162 15.56 17.36 0.81
C SER A 162 14.18 17.87 1.25
N ARG A 163 13.92 19.18 1.13
CA ARG A 163 12.59 19.77 1.42
C ARG A 163 11.51 19.26 0.48
N ARG A 164 11.88 18.77 -0.71
CA ARG A 164 10.96 18.15 -1.66
C ARG A 164 10.63 16.70 -1.31
N LEU A 165 11.41 16.06 -0.45
CA LEU A 165 11.16 14.71 0.04
C LEU A 165 10.29 14.77 1.29
N ALA A 166 9.21 14.02 1.29
CA ALA A 166 8.29 13.93 2.41
C ALA A 166 7.92 12.48 2.71
N SER A 167 7.56 12.19 3.95
CA SER A 167 7.10 10.88 4.36
C SER A 167 5.63 10.93 4.78
N LEU A 168 4.87 9.93 4.35
CA LEU A 168 3.51 9.64 4.76
C LEU A 168 3.49 8.21 5.25
N GLN A 169 2.92 7.94 6.41
CA GLN A 169 2.77 6.56 6.88
C GLN A 169 1.80 5.79 5.95
N PRO A 170 2.02 4.47 5.72
CA PRO A 170 1.01 3.62 5.12
C PRO A 170 -0.31 3.74 5.91
N PHE A 171 -1.44 3.77 5.23
CA PHE A 171 -2.72 4.02 5.89
C PHE A 171 -3.87 3.25 5.24
N ILE A 172 -4.95 3.09 6.02
CA ILE A 172 -6.17 2.41 5.59
C ILE A 172 -7.41 3.22 6.01
N ASP A 173 -8.54 2.88 5.43
CA ASP A 173 -9.83 3.36 5.90
C ASP A 173 -10.26 2.53 7.12
N THR A 174 -10.01 3.08 8.32
CA THR A 174 -10.29 2.41 9.60
C THR A 174 -11.79 2.38 9.94
N ALA A 175 -12.62 3.23 9.34
CA ALA A 175 -14.06 3.26 9.60
C ALA A 175 -14.75 1.92 9.27
N ARG A 176 -14.17 1.13 8.37
CA ARG A 176 -14.69 -0.18 8.00
C ARG A 176 -14.60 -1.24 9.11
N PHE A 177 -13.74 -0.99 10.10
CA PHE A 177 -13.54 -1.92 11.23
C PHE A 177 -14.38 -1.58 12.44
N ASN A 178 -15.09 -0.44 12.42
CA ASN A 178 -16.04 -0.08 13.45
C ASN A 178 -17.28 -0.99 13.36
N ASP A 179 -17.93 -1.22 14.46
CA ASP A 179 -19.23 -1.91 14.58
C ASP A 179 -19.24 -3.38 14.08
N VAL A 180 -18.08 -4.04 14.08
CA VAL A 180 -18.00 -5.49 13.77
C VAL A 180 -18.28 -6.30 15.05
N ASP A 181 -19.35 -7.09 15.02
CA ASP A 181 -19.62 -8.07 16.06
C ASP A 181 -18.72 -9.32 15.83
N ALA A 182 -17.54 -9.29 16.44
CA ALA A 182 -16.54 -10.34 16.30
C ALA A 182 -17.02 -11.70 16.78
N ASP A 183 -17.79 -11.73 17.88
CA ASP A 183 -18.29 -12.96 18.48
C ASP A 183 -19.34 -13.61 17.59
N ALA A 184 -20.30 -12.84 17.08
CA ALA A 184 -21.30 -13.34 16.15
C ALA A 184 -20.68 -13.88 14.86
N VAL A 185 -19.65 -13.22 14.32
CA VAL A 185 -18.91 -13.70 13.15
C VAL A 185 -18.17 -15.00 13.46
N ARG A 186 -17.48 -15.06 14.60
CA ARG A 186 -16.76 -16.25 15.05
C ARG A 186 -17.68 -17.45 15.20
N GLU A 187 -18.82 -17.28 15.87
CA GLU A 187 -19.82 -18.34 16.01
C GLU A 187 -20.41 -18.81 14.68
N ALA A 188 -20.74 -17.88 13.78
CA ALA A 188 -21.26 -18.21 12.46
C ALA A 188 -20.24 -19.03 11.64
N MET A 189 -18.98 -18.63 11.67
CA MET A 189 -17.90 -19.35 10.98
C MET A 189 -17.62 -20.70 11.65
N ALA A 190 -17.63 -20.79 12.97
CA ALA A 190 -17.48 -22.04 13.70
C ALA A 190 -18.53 -23.06 13.27
N ARG A 191 -19.79 -22.68 13.22
CA ARG A 191 -20.90 -23.53 12.77
C ARG A 191 -20.77 -23.94 11.30
N SER A 192 -20.42 -22.99 10.41
CA SER A 192 -20.40 -23.26 8.95
C SER A 192 -19.20 -24.10 8.50
N HIS A 193 -18.10 -24.04 9.22
CA HIS A 193 -16.86 -24.71 8.85
C HIS A 193 -16.41 -25.80 9.82
N GLY A 194 -17.17 -26.08 10.88
CA GLY A 194 -16.82 -27.08 11.90
C GLY A 194 -15.57 -26.72 12.70
N LEU A 195 -15.35 -25.41 12.94
CA LEU A 195 -14.25 -24.93 13.75
C LEU A 195 -14.64 -24.92 15.24
N ASP A 196 -13.68 -25.21 16.11
CA ASP A 196 -13.84 -25.03 17.53
C ASP A 196 -13.65 -23.52 17.89
N PRO A 197 -14.70 -22.83 18.37
CA PRO A 197 -14.58 -21.41 18.73
C PRO A 197 -13.72 -21.20 19.99
N GLY A 198 -13.51 -22.23 20.81
CA GLY A 198 -12.67 -22.17 22.00
C GLY A 198 -11.17 -22.28 21.70
N ARG A 199 -10.78 -22.68 20.50
CA ARG A 199 -9.37 -22.70 20.09
C ARG A 199 -8.95 -21.36 19.48
N PRO A 200 -7.68 -20.94 19.61
CA PRO A 200 -7.17 -19.78 18.89
C PRO A 200 -7.27 -19.95 17.37
N TRP A 201 -7.68 -18.89 16.68
CA TRP A 201 -7.70 -18.82 15.22
C TRP A 201 -6.56 -17.95 14.71
N LEU A 202 -5.62 -18.56 14.00
CA LEU A 202 -4.55 -17.87 13.29
C LEU A 202 -5.01 -17.55 11.88
N LEU A 203 -4.74 -16.34 11.42
CA LEU A 203 -5.11 -15.88 10.08
C LEU A 203 -3.87 -15.57 9.25
N ALA A 204 -3.85 -15.99 7.99
CA ALA A 204 -2.92 -15.55 6.96
C ALA A 204 -3.70 -14.96 5.78
N VAL A 205 -3.35 -13.75 5.37
CA VAL A 205 -4.03 -13.03 4.27
C VAL A 205 -3.02 -12.62 3.21
N ALA A 206 -3.02 -13.29 2.08
CA ALA A 206 -2.18 -12.92 0.95
C ALA A 206 -2.63 -13.57 -0.36
N MET A 207 -2.40 -12.89 -1.49
CA MET A 207 -2.55 -13.48 -2.81
C MET A 207 -1.56 -14.64 -3.02
N MET A 208 -1.99 -15.73 -3.64
CA MET A 208 -1.17 -16.90 -3.93
C MET A 208 -0.46 -16.73 -5.28
N ARG A 209 0.60 -15.90 -5.28
CA ARG A 209 1.46 -15.62 -6.45
C ARG A 209 2.83 -16.26 -6.28
N SER A 210 3.45 -16.66 -7.40
CA SER A 210 4.83 -17.16 -7.43
C SER A 210 5.83 -16.17 -6.82
N GLY A 211 7.01 -16.64 -6.45
CA GLY A 211 8.08 -15.84 -5.89
C GLY A 211 7.91 -15.59 -4.40
N ARG A 212 8.03 -14.33 -3.96
CA ARG A 212 8.07 -13.96 -2.54
C ARG A 212 6.83 -14.40 -1.75
N LYS A 213 5.64 -14.39 -2.37
CA LYS A 213 4.40 -14.84 -1.70
C LYS A 213 4.43 -16.34 -1.38
N VAL A 214 4.80 -17.18 -2.34
CA VAL A 214 4.99 -18.62 -2.08
C VAL A 214 6.09 -18.88 -1.06
N ALA A 215 7.20 -18.13 -1.13
CA ALA A 215 8.27 -18.21 -0.13
C ALA A 215 7.76 -17.89 1.27
N SER A 216 6.94 -16.84 1.43
CA SER A 216 6.29 -16.49 2.71
C SER A 216 5.37 -17.61 3.21
N TYR A 217 4.55 -18.21 2.34
CA TYR A 217 3.71 -19.35 2.73
C TYR A 217 4.53 -20.59 3.15
N ARG A 218 5.64 -20.86 2.46
CA ARG A 218 6.56 -21.95 2.86
C ARG A 218 7.20 -21.70 4.22
N LEU A 219 7.60 -20.45 4.49
CA LEU A 219 8.14 -20.03 5.77
C LEU A 219 7.07 -20.14 6.87
N LEU A 220 5.86 -19.65 6.62
CA LEU A 220 4.71 -19.79 7.52
C LEU A 220 4.47 -21.27 7.87
N GLY A 221 4.42 -22.13 6.86
CA GLY A 221 4.21 -23.57 7.04
C GLY A 221 5.33 -24.23 7.85
N ARG A 222 6.59 -23.84 7.66
CA ARG A 222 7.72 -24.34 8.46
C ARG A 222 7.60 -23.88 9.92
N GLY A 223 7.42 -22.59 10.17
CA GLY A 223 7.33 -22.04 11.51
C GLY A 223 6.15 -22.62 12.30
N LEU A 224 4.94 -22.60 11.74
CA LEU A 224 3.76 -23.09 12.47
C LEU A 224 3.79 -24.60 12.79
N ARG A 225 4.60 -25.40 12.07
CA ARG A 225 4.81 -26.81 12.43
C ARG A 225 5.64 -26.98 13.70
N HIS A 226 6.49 -26.02 14.04
CA HIS A 226 7.34 -26.04 15.23
C HIS A 226 6.63 -25.46 16.47
N VAL A 227 5.43 -24.87 16.32
CA VAL A 227 4.64 -24.39 17.47
C VAL A 227 4.25 -25.56 18.37
N PRO A 228 4.63 -25.57 19.65
CA PRO A 228 4.31 -26.66 20.58
C PRO A 228 2.79 -26.83 20.75
N GLY A 229 2.35 -28.09 20.84
CA GLY A 229 0.96 -28.46 21.07
C GLY A 229 0.01 -28.20 19.91
N ARG A 230 0.31 -27.31 19.01
CA ARG A 230 -0.47 -26.95 17.77
C ARG A 230 -1.99 -26.90 18.01
N SER A 231 -2.42 -26.35 19.13
CA SER A 231 -3.83 -26.22 19.48
C SER A 231 -4.40 -24.90 18.94
N PHE A 232 -4.46 -24.77 17.61
CA PHE A 232 -5.04 -23.61 16.92
C PHE A 232 -5.70 -24.06 15.60
N HIS A 233 -6.56 -23.22 15.04
CA HIS A 233 -7.02 -23.31 13.67
C HIS A 233 -6.23 -22.32 12.80
N LEU A 234 -5.78 -22.75 11.62
CA LEU A 234 -5.17 -21.87 10.63
C LEU A 234 -6.18 -21.57 9.53
N LEU A 235 -6.53 -20.29 9.36
CA LEU A 235 -7.39 -19.78 8.31
C LEU A 235 -6.53 -19.06 7.28
N VAL A 236 -6.78 -19.34 6.00
CA VAL A 236 -6.03 -18.74 4.89
C VAL A 236 -7.00 -18.05 3.95
N ALA A 237 -6.92 -16.72 3.87
CA ALA A 237 -7.68 -15.90 2.94
C ALA A 237 -6.78 -15.42 1.80
N GLY A 238 -7.18 -15.72 0.59
CA GLY A 238 -6.48 -15.40 -0.65
C GLY A 238 -6.56 -16.55 -1.64
N ASP A 239 -6.25 -16.22 -2.89
CA ASP A 239 -6.20 -17.17 -3.99
C ASP A 239 -5.16 -16.74 -5.03
N GLY A 240 -4.94 -17.56 -6.04
CA GLY A 240 -4.08 -17.22 -7.16
C GLY A 240 -3.44 -18.42 -7.82
N PRO A 241 -2.66 -18.21 -8.89
CA PRO A 241 -2.12 -19.28 -9.73
C PRO A 241 -1.14 -20.21 -9.00
N ALA A 242 -0.56 -19.79 -7.88
CA ALA A 242 0.35 -20.61 -7.07
C ALA A 242 -0.37 -21.35 -5.91
N ARG A 243 -1.70 -21.43 -5.92
CA ARG A 243 -2.48 -22.14 -4.90
C ARG A 243 -2.00 -23.59 -4.65
N PRO A 244 -1.72 -24.42 -5.65
CA PRO A 244 -1.24 -25.79 -5.41
C PRO A 244 0.07 -25.82 -4.59
N GLU A 245 1.01 -24.90 -4.84
CA GLU A 245 2.26 -24.81 -4.08
C GLU A 245 2.01 -24.36 -2.62
N VAL A 246 1.05 -23.47 -2.40
CA VAL A 246 0.65 -23.01 -1.07
C VAL A 246 -0.01 -24.15 -0.30
N GLU A 247 -0.93 -24.88 -0.92
CA GLU A 247 -1.61 -26.04 -0.32
C GLU A 247 -0.59 -27.12 0.07
N GLN A 248 0.39 -27.38 -0.79
CA GLN A 248 1.48 -28.30 -0.46
C GLN A 248 2.30 -27.82 0.75
N ALA A 249 2.66 -26.53 0.81
CA ALA A 249 3.46 -25.97 1.88
C ALA A 249 2.76 -26.02 3.25
N LEU A 250 1.44 -25.84 3.27
CA LEU A 250 0.62 -25.78 4.47
C LEU A 250 -0.09 -27.10 4.82
N SER A 251 -0.05 -28.12 3.97
CA SER A 251 -0.79 -29.38 4.12
C SER A 251 -0.69 -30.04 5.50
N PRO A 252 0.47 -30.04 6.20
CA PRO A 252 0.58 -30.63 7.54
C PRO A 252 -0.20 -29.92 8.63
N LEU A 253 -0.63 -28.67 8.37
CA LEU A 253 -1.39 -27.82 9.30
C LEU A 253 -2.92 -27.93 9.08
N LYS A 254 -3.35 -28.54 7.97
CA LYS A 254 -4.76 -28.69 7.57
C LYS A 254 -5.53 -27.37 7.66
N PRO A 255 -5.09 -26.30 6.98
CA PRO A 255 -5.73 -25.00 7.07
C PRO A 255 -7.11 -24.98 6.43
N LEU A 256 -7.98 -24.08 6.90
CA LEU A 256 -9.22 -23.73 6.21
C LEU A 256 -8.90 -22.68 5.14
N TYR A 257 -9.04 -23.04 3.87
CA TYR A 257 -8.89 -22.11 2.75
C TYR A 257 -10.21 -21.43 2.44
N LEU A 258 -10.22 -20.09 2.50
CA LEU A 258 -11.41 -19.25 2.31
C LEU A 258 -11.51 -18.64 0.91
N GLY A 259 -10.47 -18.83 0.07
CA GLY A 259 -10.37 -18.23 -1.25
C GLY A 259 -10.15 -16.71 -1.19
N GLU A 260 -10.36 -16.03 -2.32
CA GLU A 260 -10.30 -14.57 -2.39
C GLU A 260 -11.54 -13.97 -1.73
N LEU A 261 -11.34 -13.10 -0.75
CA LEU A 261 -12.42 -12.42 -0.03
C LEU A 261 -12.42 -10.91 -0.33
N GLY A 262 -13.60 -10.39 -0.65
CA GLY A 262 -13.81 -8.94 -0.70
C GLY A 262 -13.82 -8.30 0.70
N PRO A 263 -13.70 -6.96 0.77
CA PRO A 263 -13.64 -6.23 2.05
C PRO A 263 -14.77 -6.55 3.02
N GLN A 264 -16.00 -6.73 2.51
CA GLN A 264 -17.20 -7.04 3.32
C GLN A 264 -17.11 -8.37 4.09
N ARG A 265 -16.31 -9.32 3.59
CA ARG A 265 -16.08 -10.61 4.22
C ARG A 265 -14.74 -10.67 4.95
N LEU A 266 -13.75 -9.93 4.47
CA LEU A 266 -12.41 -9.93 5.03
C LEU A 266 -12.34 -9.15 6.35
N VAL A 267 -13.00 -8.00 6.44
CA VAL A 267 -13.02 -7.18 7.67
C VAL A 267 -13.62 -7.96 8.88
N PRO A 268 -14.80 -8.57 8.77
CA PRO A 268 -15.31 -9.41 9.86
C PRO A 268 -14.42 -10.61 10.18
N LEU A 269 -13.76 -11.20 9.17
CA LEU A 269 -12.85 -12.32 9.38
C LEU A 269 -11.65 -11.92 10.24
N TYR A 270 -11.06 -10.73 10.02
CA TYR A 270 -9.98 -10.23 10.88
C TYR A 270 -10.46 -10.18 12.33
N ALA A 271 -11.59 -9.54 12.61
CA ALA A 271 -12.10 -9.35 13.95
C ALA A 271 -12.40 -10.68 14.68
N ALA A 272 -12.79 -11.73 13.94
CA ALA A 272 -13.08 -13.06 14.50
C ALA A 272 -11.82 -13.88 14.82
N CYS A 273 -10.62 -13.45 14.41
CA CYS A 273 -9.37 -14.17 14.62
C CYS A 273 -8.59 -13.65 15.83
N ASP A 274 -7.72 -14.49 16.36
CA ASP A 274 -6.92 -14.16 17.56
C ASP A 274 -5.55 -13.58 17.23
N LEU A 275 -5.00 -13.90 16.06
CA LEU A 275 -3.64 -13.53 15.68
C LEU A 275 -3.51 -13.56 14.14
N LEU A 276 -2.96 -12.53 13.56
CA LEU A 276 -2.49 -12.59 12.18
C LEU A 276 -1.01 -13.04 12.17
N VAL A 277 -0.69 -14.04 11.36
CA VAL A 277 0.70 -14.53 11.22
C VAL A 277 1.09 -14.43 9.75
N TRP A 278 2.06 -13.57 9.43
CA TRP A 278 2.50 -13.41 8.06
C TRP A 278 4.00 -13.07 7.96
N PRO A 279 4.85 -13.94 7.40
CA PRO A 279 6.30 -13.69 7.28
C PRO A 279 6.67 -12.47 6.42
N ALA A 280 5.81 -12.05 5.51
CA ALA A 280 5.89 -10.80 4.74
C ALA A 280 7.21 -10.60 3.98
N LEU A 281 7.86 -11.66 3.47
CA LEU A 281 9.15 -11.60 2.79
C LEU A 281 9.16 -10.58 1.65
N GLY A 282 9.99 -9.53 1.80
CA GLY A 282 10.15 -8.47 0.81
C GLY A 282 8.88 -7.70 0.48
N GLU A 283 7.96 -7.54 1.43
CA GLU A 283 6.76 -6.70 1.28
C GLU A 283 7.05 -5.24 1.63
N SER A 284 6.44 -4.32 0.89
CA SER A 284 6.69 -2.89 1.08
C SER A 284 5.82 -2.26 2.16
N PHE A 285 4.55 -2.69 2.32
CA PHE A 285 3.56 -1.95 3.12
C PHE A 285 2.87 -2.75 4.22
N GLY A 286 2.86 -4.08 4.15
CA GLY A 286 2.14 -4.89 5.12
C GLY A 286 0.66 -4.51 5.31
N MET A 287 -0.08 -4.23 4.23
CA MET A 287 -1.48 -3.78 4.33
C MET A 287 -2.36 -4.73 5.15
N ALA A 288 -2.17 -6.05 4.98
CA ALA A 288 -2.89 -7.04 5.78
C ALA A 288 -2.55 -6.96 7.28
N LEU A 289 -1.30 -6.54 7.61
CA LEU A 289 -0.89 -6.29 8.99
C LEU A 289 -1.62 -5.08 9.58
N LEU A 290 -1.78 -4.01 8.82
CA LEU A 290 -2.57 -2.84 9.23
C LEU A 290 -4.06 -3.19 9.41
N GLU A 291 -4.61 -3.95 8.47
CA GLU A 291 -6.01 -4.37 8.52
C GLU A 291 -6.31 -5.24 9.75
N ALA A 292 -5.43 -6.20 10.08
CA ALA A 292 -5.56 -7.00 11.30
C ALA A 292 -5.48 -6.13 12.55
N GLN A 293 -4.52 -5.23 12.62
CA GLN A 293 -4.34 -4.31 13.74
C GLN A 293 -5.53 -3.37 13.91
N ALA A 294 -6.12 -2.86 12.81
CA ALA A 294 -7.35 -2.06 12.85
C ALA A 294 -8.53 -2.83 13.43
N ALA A 295 -8.59 -4.14 13.19
CA ALA A 295 -9.60 -5.04 13.76
C ALA A 295 -9.31 -5.41 15.24
N GLY A 296 -8.27 -4.87 15.86
CA GLY A 296 -7.89 -5.21 17.23
C GLY A 296 -7.15 -6.56 17.36
N VAL A 297 -6.59 -7.06 16.28
CA VAL A 297 -5.87 -8.34 16.23
C VAL A 297 -4.36 -8.07 16.15
N PRO A 298 -3.57 -8.56 17.11
CA PRO A 298 -2.12 -8.43 17.08
C PRO A 298 -1.54 -9.26 15.94
N VAL A 299 -0.30 -8.94 15.56
CA VAL A 299 0.36 -9.57 14.43
C VAL A 299 1.69 -10.22 14.84
N VAL A 300 2.05 -11.32 14.19
CA VAL A 300 3.43 -11.84 14.14
C VAL A 300 3.90 -11.76 12.69
N ALA A 301 4.93 -10.97 12.44
CA ALA A 301 5.34 -10.66 11.06
C ALA A 301 6.88 -10.60 10.93
N GLY A 302 7.36 -10.91 9.72
CA GLY A 302 8.75 -10.70 9.36
C GLY A 302 9.09 -9.21 9.17
N GLN A 303 10.33 -8.88 9.41
CA GLN A 303 10.84 -7.50 9.47
C GLN A 303 10.53 -6.66 8.23
N SER A 304 10.65 -7.20 7.02
CA SER A 304 10.46 -6.43 5.78
C SER A 304 9.09 -5.77 5.66
N GLY A 305 8.00 -6.50 5.94
CA GLY A 305 6.64 -5.97 5.81
C GLY A 305 6.16 -5.24 7.06
N ALA A 306 6.77 -5.49 8.21
CA ALA A 306 6.31 -5.00 9.50
C ALA A 306 6.93 -3.66 9.91
N ALA A 307 8.14 -3.35 9.48
CA ALA A 307 8.95 -2.25 10.00
C ALA A 307 8.27 -0.85 9.97
N SER A 308 7.33 -0.64 9.06
CA SER A 308 6.62 0.66 8.94
C SER A 308 5.21 0.66 9.54
N VAL A 309 4.68 -0.50 9.94
CA VAL A 309 3.27 -0.64 10.30
C VAL A 309 3.02 -1.42 11.60
N VAL A 310 4.05 -1.98 12.21
CA VAL A 310 3.96 -2.70 13.49
C VAL A 310 4.88 -2.02 14.50
N HIS A 311 4.36 -1.74 15.66
CA HIS A 311 5.17 -1.32 16.79
C HIS A 311 5.53 -2.57 17.60
N ASP A 312 6.79 -3.03 17.44
CA ASP A 312 7.27 -4.26 18.05
C ASP A 312 7.03 -4.29 19.55
N GLU A 313 6.65 -5.46 20.08
CA GLU A 313 6.27 -5.73 21.47
C GLU A 313 5.03 -4.97 21.97
N LYS A 314 4.46 -4.04 21.20
CA LYS A 314 3.27 -3.26 21.58
C LYS A 314 2.01 -3.59 20.76
N THR A 315 2.15 -3.67 19.44
CA THR A 315 1.01 -3.95 18.55
C THR A 315 1.13 -5.30 17.85
N GLY A 316 2.26 -5.95 18.02
CA GLY A 316 2.61 -7.25 17.46
C GLY A 316 4.05 -7.61 17.79
N LEU A 317 4.52 -8.72 17.22
CA LEU A 317 5.92 -9.16 17.33
C LEU A 317 6.55 -9.18 15.94
N ILE A 318 7.72 -8.57 15.83
CA ILE A 318 8.53 -8.58 14.61
C ILE A 318 9.62 -9.64 14.76
N VAL A 319 9.70 -10.56 13.80
CA VAL A 319 10.71 -11.60 13.78
C VAL A 319 11.74 -11.37 12.68
N PRO A 320 12.98 -11.86 12.84
CA PRO A 320 14.01 -11.77 11.80
C PRO A 320 13.52 -12.36 10.47
N GLU A 321 13.94 -11.75 9.37
CA GLU A 321 13.50 -12.17 8.04
C GLU A 321 13.98 -13.58 7.71
N GLY A 322 13.06 -14.45 7.31
CA GLY A 322 13.37 -15.83 6.95
C GLY A 322 13.51 -16.81 8.11
N ASP A 323 13.40 -16.35 9.34
CA ASP A 323 13.56 -17.19 10.53
C ASP A 323 12.24 -17.87 10.91
N ALA A 324 12.16 -19.19 10.65
CA ALA A 324 10.99 -20.01 10.95
C ALA A 324 10.86 -20.33 12.45
N ASP A 325 11.98 -20.45 13.16
CA ASP A 325 11.99 -20.81 14.57
C ASP A 325 11.60 -19.60 15.42
N ALA A 326 12.13 -18.41 15.12
CA ALA A 326 11.69 -17.17 15.74
C ALA A 326 10.19 -16.90 15.48
N LEU A 327 9.67 -17.22 14.27
CA LEU A 327 8.24 -17.15 13.99
C LEU A 327 7.43 -18.09 14.89
N ALA A 328 7.90 -19.34 15.06
CA ALA A 328 7.25 -20.33 15.89
C ALA A 328 7.22 -19.90 17.36
N GLU A 329 8.35 -19.40 17.88
CA GLU A 329 8.49 -18.93 19.26
C GLU A 329 7.55 -17.73 19.53
N ALA A 330 7.52 -16.75 18.65
CA ALA A 330 6.64 -15.58 18.77
C ALA A 330 5.15 -15.98 18.76
N VAL A 331 4.74 -16.88 17.86
CA VAL A 331 3.38 -17.42 17.82
C VAL A 331 3.06 -18.19 19.10
N ALA A 332 3.93 -19.12 19.53
CA ALA A 332 3.76 -19.88 20.75
C ALA A 332 3.62 -18.98 21.98
N PHE A 333 4.46 -17.95 22.09
CA PHE A 333 4.44 -16.97 23.17
C PHE A 333 3.06 -16.28 23.26
N LEU A 334 2.52 -15.77 22.14
CA LEU A 334 1.22 -15.11 22.14
C LEU A 334 0.04 -16.08 22.34
N LEU A 335 0.16 -17.34 21.91
CA LEU A 335 -0.88 -18.35 22.16
C LEU A 335 -0.96 -18.73 23.65
N LEU A 336 0.19 -18.78 24.33
CA LEU A 336 0.27 -19.08 25.78
C LEU A 336 -0.12 -17.89 26.67
N ASN A 337 -0.16 -16.67 26.12
CA ASN A 337 -0.45 -15.46 26.87
C ASN A 337 -1.68 -14.70 26.33
N PRO A 338 -2.91 -15.24 26.50
CA PRO A 338 -4.12 -14.65 25.92
C PRO A 338 -4.41 -13.23 26.41
N GLY A 339 -4.10 -12.92 27.67
CA GLY A 339 -4.27 -11.57 28.23
C GLY A 339 -3.34 -10.54 27.57
N LEU A 340 -2.07 -10.92 27.32
CA LEU A 340 -1.13 -10.08 26.59
C LEU A 340 -1.60 -9.90 25.13
N ARG A 341 -1.99 -10.98 24.46
CA ARG A 341 -2.50 -10.96 23.07
C ARG A 341 -3.69 -9.99 22.94
N HIS A 342 -4.64 -10.04 23.88
CA HIS A 342 -5.79 -9.12 23.88
C HIS A 342 -5.36 -7.67 24.13
N THR A 343 -4.45 -7.43 25.07
CA THR A 343 -3.92 -6.08 25.35
C THR A 343 -3.21 -5.49 24.13
N MET A 344 -2.35 -6.30 23.49
CA MET A 344 -1.62 -5.96 22.27
C MET A 344 -2.57 -5.62 21.12
N GLY A 345 -3.65 -6.38 20.95
CA GLY A 345 -4.68 -6.11 19.94
C GLY A 345 -5.40 -4.76 20.15
N ARG A 346 -5.78 -4.42 21.39
CA ARG A 346 -6.36 -3.11 21.71
C ARG A 346 -5.39 -1.96 21.43
N GLN A 347 -4.10 -2.14 21.77
CA GLN A 347 -3.06 -1.16 21.48
C GLN A 347 -2.86 -1.00 19.97
N ALA A 348 -2.95 -2.11 19.23
CA ALA A 348 -2.85 -2.13 17.78
C ALA A 348 -3.98 -1.32 17.12
N ALA A 349 -5.24 -1.54 17.51
CA ALA A 349 -6.39 -0.78 16.99
C ALA A 349 -6.24 0.72 17.28
N TRP A 350 -5.88 1.08 18.51
CA TRP A 350 -5.65 2.47 18.89
C TRP A 350 -4.52 3.12 18.08
N TRP A 351 -3.41 2.40 17.89
CA TRP A 351 -2.25 2.86 17.11
C TRP A 351 -2.60 3.10 15.65
N VAL A 352 -3.27 2.13 15.01
CA VAL A 352 -3.67 2.25 13.61
C VAL A 352 -4.68 3.39 13.42
N GLN A 353 -5.65 3.54 14.33
CA GLN A 353 -6.60 4.66 14.27
C GLN A 353 -5.89 6.02 14.35
N ARG A 354 -4.85 6.13 15.16
CA ARG A 354 -4.14 7.38 15.40
C ARG A 354 -3.15 7.74 14.28
N GLU A 355 -2.37 6.77 13.81
CA GLU A 355 -1.21 7.04 12.94
C GLU A 355 -1.40 6.56 11.51
N HIS A 356 -2.29 5.60 11.28
CA HIS A 356 -2.48 4.90 10.01
C HIS A 356 -3.92 4.97 9.48
N SER A 357 -4.76 5.84 10.04
CA SER A 357 -6.10 6.06 9.52
C SER A 357 -6.10 6.96 8.29
N LEU A 358 -7.19 6.90 7.53
CA LEU A 358 -7.43 7.80 6.40
C LEU A 358 -7.43 9.27 6.86
N GLU A 359 -7.96 9.56 8.05
CA GLU A 359 -7.99 10.87 8.68
C GLU A 359 -6.59 11.38 9.00
N ALA A 360 -5.74 10.55 9.61
CA ALA A 360 -4.36 10.89 9.91
C ALA A 360 -3.56 11.19 8.63
N ALA A 361 -3.75 10.35 7.60
CA ALA A 361 -3.13 10.54 6.30
C ALA A 361 -3.62 11.82 5.60
N ALA A 362 -4.92 12.11 5.65
CA ALA A 362 -5.50 13.33 5.11
C ALA A 362 -4.91 14.58 5.78
N TRP A 363 -4.83 14.61 7.10
CA TRP A 363 -4.22 15.71 7.82
C TRP A 363 -2.74 15.93 7.43
N ARG A 364 -1.97 14.86 7.33
CA ARG A 364 -0.57 14.93 6.85
C ARG A 364 -0.49 15.43 5.42
N LEU A 365 -1.32 14.91 4.52
CA LEU A 365 -1.36 15.36 3.11
C LEU A 365 -1.72 16.83 3.00
N GLN A 366 -2.64 17.34 3.83
CA GLN A 366 -2.97 18.76 3.88
C GLN A 366 -1.73 19.61 4.13
N SER A 367 -0.95 19.29 5.16
CA SER A 367 0.31 19.97 5.48
C SER A 367 1.32 19.86 4.32
N LEU A 368 1.49 18.67 3.74
CA LEU A 368 2.46 18.43 2.68
C LEU A 368 2.12 19.13 1.35
N LEU A 369 0.85 19.47 1.13
CA LEU A 369 0.36 20.10 -0.11
C LEU A 369 0.09 21.62 0.05
N GLN A 370 0.13 22.17 1.26
CA GLN A 370 -0.15 23.58 1.52
C GLN A 370 0.88 24.51 0.88
N ASP A 371 2.16 24.16 0.96
CA ASP A 371 3.28 24.98 0.46
C ASP A 371 3.48 24.89 -1.07
N LEU A 372 2.65 24.07 -1.74
CA LEU A 372 2.66 23.88 -3.18
C LEU A 372 1.58 24.73 -3.86
N ALA A 373 1.40 25.98 -3.42
CA ALA A 373 0.57 26.91 -4.19
C ALA A 373 1.15 27.11 -5.60
N PRO A 374 0.34 27.26 -6.66
CA PRO A 374 0.85 27.70 -7.94
C PRO A 374 1.67 28.97 -7.70
N ALA A 375 2.79 29.12 -8.41
CA ALA A 375 3.54 30.35 -8.43
C ALA A 375 2.62 31.45 -9.02
N GLY A 376 1.72 31.93 -8.20
CA GLY A 376 0.82 33.03 -8.48
C GLY A 376 1.61 34.30 -8.31
N ASP A 377 1.67 35.07 -9.36
CA ASP A 377 2.02 36.48 -9.47
C ASP A 377 2.78 37.05 -8.26
N GLY A 378 4.07 37.22 -8.44
CA GLY A 378 4.85 38.08 -7.57
C GLY A 378 4.13 39.43 -7.44
N GLY A 379 3.38 39.56 -6.33
CA GLY A 379 2.76 40.82 -5.98
C GLY A 379 3.85 41.88 -6.00
N SER A 380 3.77 42.76 -6.99
CA SER A 380 4.48 44.03 -6.98
C SER A 380 4.22 44.72 -5.63
N SER A 381 5.24 44.77 -4.80
CA SER A 381 5.30 45.66 -3.64
C SER A 381 4.94 47.04 -4.13
N PRO A 382 3.99 47.75 -3.53
CA PRO A 382 3.86 49.17 -3.80
C PRO A 382 5.09 49.85 -3.24
N ALA A 383 5.91 50.40 -4.15
CA ALA A 383 6.95 51.32 -3.80
C ALA A 383 6.32 52.50 -3.08
N GLU A 384 6.91 52.84 -1.96
CA GLU A 384 6.68 54.06 -1.20
C GLU A 384 6.76 55.31 -2.08
N ALA A 385 5.77 56.14 -2.01
CA ALA A 385 5.81 57.56 -2.33
C ALA A 385 5.23 58.37 -1.18
#